data_6d55fcd871af9915b163eeda0f70c2d0
#
_entry.id   6d55fcd871af9915b163eeda0f70c2d0
#
_cell.length_a   1.000
_cell.length_b   1.000
_cell.length_c   1.000
_cell.angle_alpha   90.00
_cell.angle_beta   90.00
_cell.angle_gamma   90.00
#
_symmetry.space_group_name_H-M   'P 1'
#
loop_
_entity.id
_entity.type
_entity.pdbx_description
1 polymer ?
#
loop_
_entity_poly.entity_id
_entity_poly.type
_entity_poly.pdbx_seq_one_letter_code
_entity_poly.pdbx_strand_id
1 'polypeptide(L)'
;VYSYGEILIPYIPGFLAFRELPLVIEAVKKLTKQPDIYMFDGNGYLHYRHMGIATHASFFLNKPTIGVAKSYLKIQDVDFIMPENQRGSYSDIIINNEVYGRTLRTTKNVKPIFVSCGNWIDLDTSTEVVMNCINNESRLPIPVRLADLETHKIRKQLKEREIEE
;
A
#
# COMPACT_ATOMS: atom_id res chain seq x y z
N VAL A 1 13.89 9.28 3.86
CA VAL A 1 14.24 9.67 2.46
C VAL A 1 12.98 9.98 1.68
N TYR A 2 13.06 10.84 0.70
CA TYR A 2 11.98 11.16 -0.23
C TYR A 2 12.55 11.52 -1.60
N SER A 3 11.69 11.49 -2.62
CA SER A 3 11.93 12.05 -3.95
C SER A 3 10.72 12.89 -4.36
N TYR A 4 10.96 13.82 -5.25
CA TYR A 4 9.92 14.61 -5.89
C TYR A 4 10.34 14.92 -7.33
N GLY A 5 9.36 15.16 -8.18
CA GLY A 5 9.59 15.45 -9.59
C GLY A 5 8.28 15.71 -10.33
N GLU A 6 8.40 16.10 -11.58
CA GLU A 6 7.25 16.31 -12.45
C GLU A 6 6.54 14.99 -12.75
N ILE A 7 5.21 15.02 -12.71
CA ILE A 7 4.37 13.88 -13.03
C ILE A 7 3.86 14.05 -14.46
N LEU A 8 4.42 13.27 -15.38
CA LEU A 8 4.10 13.34 -16.80
C LEU A 8 2.83 12.56 -17.18
N ILE A 9 2.41 11.62 -16.34
CA ILE A 9 1.28 10.73 -16.60
C ILE A 9 0.08 11.16 -15.75
N PRO A 10 -1.11 11.41 -16.34
CA PRO A 10 -2.31 11.72 -15.56
C PRO A 10 -2.72 10.53 -14.71
N TYR A 11 -3.52 10.78 -13.67
CA TYR A 11 -4.09 9.70 -12.88
C TYR A 11 -5.09 8.90 -13.72
N ILE A 12 -4.80 7.63 -13.93
CA ILE A 12 -5.66 6.67 -14.62
C ILE A 12 -5.89 5.50 -13.65
N PRO A 13 -7.13 5.20 -13.25
CA PRO A 13 -7.42 4.04 -12.40
C PRO A 13 -6.82 2.75 -12.96
N GLY A 14 -6.13 1.98 -12.11
CA GLY A 14 -5.43 0.77 -12.51
C GLY A 14 -4.05 0.98 -13.17
N PHE A 15 -3.55 2.22 -13.25
CA PHE A 15 -2.22 2.54 -13.79
C PHE A 15 -1.37 3.38 -12.82
N LEU A 16 -1.69 3.35 -11.53
CA LEU A 16 -1.02 4.14 -10.50
C LEU A 16 0.50 3.93 -10.49
N ALA A 17 0.95 2.71 -10.69
CA ALA A 17 2.37 2.36 -10.68
C ALA A 17 3.17 3.15 -11.74
N PHE A 18 2.64 3.34 -12.93
CA PHE A 18 3.33 4.09 -13.99
C PHE A 18 3.55 5.56 -13.63
N ARG A 19 2.67 6.11 -12.81
CA ARG A 19 2.74 7.48 -12.32
C ARG A 19 3.70 7.64 -11.13
N GLU A 20 3.65 6.74 -10.16
CA GLU A 20 4.30 6.92 -8.87
C GLU A 20 5.62 6.15 -8.73
N LEU A 21 5.71 5.00 -9.38
CA LEU A 21 6.85 4.10 -9.20
C LEU A 21 8.21 4.70 -9.57
N PRO A 22 8.38 5.54 -10.62
CA PRO A 22 9.67 6.16 -10.90
C PRO A 22 10.21 6.94 -9.70
N LEU A 23 9.39 7.77 -9.06
CA LEU A 23 9.78 8.54 -7.87
C LEU A 23 10.00 7.66 -6.63
N VAL A 24 9.23 6.58 -6.48
CA VAL A 24 9.43 5.59 -5.42
C VAL A 24 10.80 4.93 -5.57
N ILE A 25 11.18 4.48 -6.76
CA ILE A 25 12.48 3.85 -7.01
C ILE A 25 13.63 4.83 -6.76
N GLU A 26 13.48 6.10 -7.14
CA GLU A 26 14.46 7.13 -6.80
C GLU A 26 14.60 7.35 -5.28
N ALA A 27 13.49 7.35 -4.54
CA ALA A 27 13.54 7.43 -3.08
C ALA A 27 14.25 6.21 -2.47
N VAL A 28 13.95 5.01 -2.96
CA VAL A 28 14.57 3.77 -2.49
C VAL A 28 16.09 3.76 -2.71
N LYS A 29 16.57 4.28 -3.84
CA LYS A 29 18.02 4.41 -4.11
C LYS A 29 18.76 5.28 -3.08
N LYS A 30 18.06 6.16 -2.37
CA LYS A 30 18.62 7.03 -1.33
C LYS A 30 18.68 6.36 0.05
N LEU A 31 18.14 5.14 0.20
CA LEU A 31 18.19 4.41 1.45
C LEU A 31 19.62 3.94 1.76
N THR A 32 20.11 4.19 2.96
CA THR A 32 21.41 3.71 3.44
C THR A 32 21.39 2.25 3.85
N LYS A 33 20.20 1.74 4.23
CA LYS A 33 19.96 0.33 4.54
C LYS A 33 18.77 -0.15 3.73
N GLN A 34 18.93 -1.26 3.06
CA GLN A 34 17.84 -1.87 2.30
C GLN A 34 16.95 -2.68 3.25
N PRO A 35 15.62 -2.47 3.23
CA PRO A 35 14.70 -3.28 4.01
C PRO A 35 14.57 -4.69 3.41
N ASP A 36 14.11 -5.64 4.22
CA ASP A 36 13.81 -7.00 3.77
C ASP A 36 12.46 -7.08 3.07
N ILE A 37 11.51 -6.24 3.47
CA ILE A 37 10.15 -6.17 2.93
C ILE A 37 9.79 -4.70 2.70
N TYR A 38 9.13 -4.41 1.58
CA TYR A 38 8.55 -3.10 1.30
C TYR A 38 7.02 -3.14 1.45
N MET A 39 6.46 -2.12 2.11
CA MET A 39 5.03 -1.97 2.29
C MET A 39 4.55 -0.69 1.57
N PHE A 40 3.55 -0.83 0.71
CA PHE A 40 3.04 0.25 -0.14
C PHE A 40 1.65 0.70 0.32
N ASP A 41 1.40 2.00 0.31
CA ASP A 41 0.05 2.57 0.40
C ASP A 41 -0.65 2.37 -0.95
N GLY A 42 -1.28 1.22 -1.12
CA GLY A 42 -1.92 0.80 -2.35
C GLY A 42 -2.04 -0.71 -2.45
N ASN A 43 -2.49 -1.19 -3.59
CA ASN A 43 -2.73 -2.62 -3.79
C ASN A 43 -1.49 -3.36 -4.33
N GLY A 44 -1.41 -4.65 -4.01
CA GLY A 44 -0.56 -5.63 -4.66
C GLY A 44 -1.35 -6.47 -5.65
N TYR A 45 -1.56 -7.75 -5.32
CA TYR A 45 -2.33 -8.70 -6.13
C TYR A 45 -3.83 -8.33 -6.25
N LEU A 46 -4.39 -7.61 -5.29
CA LEU A 46 -5.76 -7.08 -5.34
C LEU A 46 -5.85 -5.95 -6.39
N HIS A 47 -5.86 -6.35 -7.65
CA HIS A 47 -5.87 -5.45 -8.80
C HIS A 47 -6.46 -6.14 -10.02
N TYR A 48 -7.04 -5.39 -10.97
CA TYR A 48 -7.67 -5.90 -12.21
C TYR A 48 -6.77 -6.83 -13.04
N ARG A 49 -5.46 -6.66 -12.94
CA ARG A 49 -4.43 -7.42 -13.66
C ARG A 49 -3.43 -8.06 -12.70
N HIS A 50 -3.80 -8.24 -11.43
CA HIS A 50 -2.90 -8.70 -10.35
C HIS A 50 -1.60 -7.86 -10.24
N MET A 51 -1.61 -6.66 -10.77
CA MET A 51 -0.43 -5.80 -10.93
C MET A 51 -0.67 -4.42 -10.30
N GLY A 52 -1.03 -4.37 -9.02
CA GLY A 52 -1.04 -3.14 -8.25
C GLY A 52 0.37 -2.59 -8.00
N ILE A 53 0.47 -1.42 -7.41
CA ILE A 53 1.76 -0.74 -7.22
C ILE A 53 2.77 -1.60 -6.44
N ALA A 54 2.34 -2.34 -5.42
CA ALA A 54 3.22 -3.20 -4.64
C ALA A 54 3.76 -4.36 -5.47
N THR A 55 2.90 -5.06 -6.25
CA THR A 55 3.35 -6.11 -7.15
C THR A 55 4.29 -5.57 -8.22
N HIS A 56 3.96 -4.43 -8.83
CA HIS A 56 4.78 -3.82 -9.87
C HIS A 56 6.16 -3.40 -9.33
N ALA A 57 6.19 -2.78 -8.15
CA ALA A 57 7.42 -2.35 -7.50
C ALA A 57 8.39 -3.50 -7.21
N SER A 58 7.87 -4.68 -6.85
CA SER A 58 8.70 -5.83 -6.49
C SER A 58 9.69 -6.22 -7.59
N PHE A 59 9.29 -6.12 -8.87
CA PHE A 59 10.16 -6.44 -10.01
C PHE A 59 11.38 -5.52 -10.10
N PHE A 60 11.25 -4.26 -9.68
CA PHE A 60 12.37 -3.31 -9.67
C PHE A 60 13.20 -3.39 -8.39
N LEU A 61 12.54 -3.72 -7.28
CA LEU A 61 13.19 -3.77 -5.97
C LEU A 61 13.85 -5.11 -5.70
N ASN A 62 13.42 -6.17 -6.40
CA ASN A 62 13.85 -7.55 -6.18
C ASN A 62 13.74 -7.96 -4.70
N LYS A 63 12.61 -7.61 -4.06
CA LYS A 63 12.30 -7.82 -2.65
C LYS A 63 10.82 -8.13 -2.46
N PRO A 64 10.44 -8.86 -1.40
CA PRO A 64 9.05 -9.05 -1.03
C PRO A 64 8.33 -7.70 -0.85
N THR A 65 7.11 -7.62 -1.35
CA THR A 65 6.30 -6.40 -1.23
C THR A 65 4.88 -6.72 -0.76
N ILE A 66 4.32 -5.80 0.02
CA ILE A 66 2.95 -5.89 0.55
C ILE A 66 2.21 -4.62 0.14
N GLY A 67 0.99 -4.79 -0.38
CA GLY A 67 0.06 -3.69 -0.60
C GLY A 67 -0.89 -3.54 0.58
N VAL A 68 -1.04 -2.31 1.07
CA VAL A 68 -1.98 -1.93 2.13
C VAL A 68 -2.82 -0.77 1.62
N ALA A 69 -4.05 -1.03 1.24
CA ALA A 69 -4.96 0.00 0.76
C ALA A 69 -5.93 0.47 1.85
N LYS A 70 -6.22 1.77 1.87
CA LYS A 70 -7.16 2.42 2.81
C LYS A 70 -8.62 2.23 2.41
N SER A 71 -8.87 1.95 1.13
CA SER A 71 -10.19 1.75 0.54
C SER A 71 -10.18 0.56 -0.42
N TYR A 72 -11.34 -0.05 -0.58
CA TYR A 72 -11.51 -1.20 -1.44
C TYR A 72 -11.44 -0.82 -2.92
N LEU A 73 -10.65 -1.54 -3.68
CA LEU A 73 -10.68 -1.53 -5.14
C LEU A 73 -11.65 -2.62 -5.61
N LYS A 74 -12.86 -2.20 -6.00
CA LYS A 74 -13.87 -3.13 -6.50
C LYS A 74 -13.49 -3.69 -7.85
N ILE A 75 -13.44 -5.02 -7.96
CA ILE A 75 -13.08 -5.76 -9.18
C ILE A 75 -14.26 -6.64 -9.58
N GLN A 76 -14.68 -6.60 -10.85
CA GLN A 76 -15.77 -7.42 -11.40
C GLN A 76 -17.07 -7.36 -10.58
N ASP A 77 -17.37 -6.20 -10.00
CA ASP A 77 -18.53 -5.99 -9.12
C ASP A 77 -18.61 -6.87 -7.87
N VAL A 78 -17.54 -7.57 -7.53
CA VAL A 78 -17.45 -8.34 -6.29
C VAL A 78 -17.26 -7.39 -5.10
N ASP A 79 -18.12 -7.51 -4.10
CA ASP A 79 -17.98 -6.80 -2.83
C ASP A 79 -17.16 -7.61 -1.83
N PHE A 80 -16.51 -6.92 -0.90
CA PHE A 80 -15.81 -7.58 0.19
C PHE A 80 -16.76 -7.93 1.35
N ILE A 81 -16.41 -8.95 2.10
CA ILE A 81 -17.10 -9.30 3.33
C ILE A 81 -16.47 -8.52 4.49
N MET A 82 -17.33 -7.84 5.27
CA MET A 82 -16.87 -7.13 6.45
C MET A 82 -16.43 -8.13 7.53
N PRO A 83 -15.17 -8.09 8.00
CA PRO A 83 -14.72 -8.97 9.06
C PRO A 83 -15.35 -8.63 10.40
N GLU A 84 -15.32 -9.56 11.34
CA GLU A 84 -15.76 -9.34 12.71
C GLU A 84 -15.12 -8.10 13.35
N ASN A 85 -15.82 -7.49 14.31
CA ASN A 85 -15.35 -6.28 14.98
C ASN A 85 -14.32 -6.59 16.09
N GLN A 86 -13.34 -7.38 15.76
CA GLN A 86 -12.21 -7.73 16.63
C GLN A 86 -10.89 -7.43 15.92
N ARG A 87 -9.89 -7.01 16.70
CA ARG A 87 -8.53 -6.83 16.18
C ARG A 87 -7.98 -8.15 15.64
N GLY A 88 -7.46 -8.14 14.43
CA GLY A 88 -6.90 -9.29 13.74
C GLY A 88 -7.92 -10.11 12.94
N SER A 89 -9.23 -9.85 13.08
CA SER A 89 -10.24 -10.52 12.24
C SER A 89 -10.09 -10.09 10.79
N TYR A 90 -10.26 -11.05 9.89
CA TYR A 90 -10.19 -10.79 8.45
C TYR A 90 -11.21 -11.62 7.67
N SER A 91 -11.43 -11.23 6.44
CA SER A 91 -12.19 -11.98 5.44
C SER A 91 -11.43 -11.95 4.12
N ASP A 92 -11.30 -13.10 3.48
CA ASP A 92 -10.64 -13.17 2.18
C ASP A 92 -11.52 -12.53 1.10
N ILE A 93 -10.90 -11.85 0.17
CA ILE A 93 -11.53 -11.29 -1.03
C ILE A 93 -11.34 -12.30 -2.14
N ILE A 94 -12.41 -12.97 -2.49
CA ILE A 94 -12.41 -14.09 -3.45
C ILE A 94 -13.11 -13.63 -4.73
N ILE A 95 -12.43 -13.72 -5.86
CA ILE A 95 -12.92 -13.37 -7.18
C ILE A 95 -12.64 -14.57 -8.10
N ASN A 96 -13.68 -15.12 -8.74
CA ASN A 96 -13.57 -16.31 -9.60
C ASN A 96 -12.83 -17.50 -8.94
N ASN A 97 -13.14 -17.80 -7.69
CA ASN A 97 -12.51 -18.84 -6.86
C ASN A 97 -11.02 -18.61 -6.56
N GLU A 98 -10.52 -17.41 -6.74
CA GLU A 98 -9.13 -17.02 -6.45
C GLU A 98 -9.11 -15.95 -5.35
N VAL A 99 -8.16 -16.07 -4.40
CA VAL A 99 -7.97 -15.09 -3.32
C VAL A 99 -7.09 -13.94 -3.82
N TYR A 100 -7.68 -12.75 -3.90
CA TYR A 100 -6.98 -11.52 -4.34
C TYR A 100 -6.32 -10.75 -3.19
N GLY A 101 -6.80 -10.92 -1.98
CA GLY A 101 -6.32 -10.23 -0.79
C GLY A 101 -7.27 -10.43 0.39
N ARG A 102 -7.11 -9.60 1.40
CA ARG A 102 -7.89 -9.63 2.65
C ARG A 102 -8.43 -8.28 3.03
N THR A 103 -9.66 -8.29 3.50
CA THR A 103 -10.20 -7.22 4.34
C THR A 103 -9.78 -7.49 5.77
N LEU A 104 -8.96 -6.63 6.37
CA LEU A 104 -8.34 -6.86 7.68
C LEU A 104 -8.75 -5.78 8.67
N ARG A 105 -9.27 -6.19 9.83
CA ARG A 105 -9.57 -5.31 10.95
C ARG A 105 -8.37 -5.21 11.88
N THR A 106 -7.62 -4.15 11.74
CA THR A 106 -6.43 -3.91 12.57
C THR A 106 -6.76 -3.32 13.93
N THR A 107 -7.91 -2.65 14.06
CA THR A 107 -8.37 -1.97 15.28
C THR A 107 -9.88 -2.15 15.43
N LYS A 108 -10.34 -2.44 16.65
CA LYS A 108 -11.77 -2.55 16.98
C LYS A 108 -12.47 -1.21 16.75
N ASN A 109 -13.73 -1.26 16.27
CA ASN A 109 -14.58 -0.09 16.00
C ASN A 109 -14.03 0.88 14.96
N VAL A 110 -13.09 0.46 14.12
CA VAL A 110 -12.50 1.27 13.04
C VAL A 110 -12.70 0.58 11.71
N LYS A 111 -12.79 1.32 10.62
CA LYS A 111 -12.88 0.75 9.27
C LYS A 111 -11.71 -0.19 8.99
N PRO A 112 -11.92 -1.35 8.36
CA PRO A 112 -10.82 -2.24 7.98
C PRO A 112 -9.90 -1.61 6.94
N ILE A 113 -8.77 -2.25 6.72
CA ILE A 113 -7.86 -2.01 5.61
C ILE A 113 -7.88 -3.21 4.68
N PHE A 114 -7.27 -3.06 3.49
CA PHE A 114 -7.20 -4.10 2.47
C PHE A 114 -5.74 -4.47 2.25
N VAL A 115 -5.42 -5.74 2.53
CA VAL A 115 -4.06 -6.27 2.42
C VAL A 115 -3.98 -7.22 1.24
N SER A 116 -2.96 -7.08 0.43
CA SER A 116 -2.66 -8.02 -0.66
C SER A 116 -1.16 -8.18 -0.83
N CYS A 117 -0.74 -9.38 -1.27
CA CYS A 117 0.68 -9.60 -1.54
C CYS A 117 1.12 -8.84 -2.80
N GLY A 118 2.40 -8.46 -2.83
CA GLY A 118 3.11 -8.28 -4.09
C GLY A 118 3.71 -9.62 -4.54
N ASN A 119 5.03 -9.67 -4.79
CA ASN A 119 5.73 -10.92 -5.08
C ASN A 119 6.58 -11.37 -3.89
N TRP A 120 6.95 -12.66 -3.91
CA TRP A 120 7.88 -13.33 -2.96
C TRP A 120 7.46 -13.30 -1.50
N ILE A 121 6.18 -13.17 -1.24
CA ILE A 121 5.54 -13.27 0.07
C ILE A 121 4.12 -13.78 -0.12
N ASP A 122 3.65 -14.62 0.79
CA ASP A 122 2.27 -15.10 0.80
C ASP A 122 1.34 -14.16 1.59
N LEU A 123 0.04 -14.40 1.49
CA LEU A 123 -0.98 -13.53 2.09
C LEU A 123 -1.04 -13.67 3.62
N ASP A 124 -0.77 -14.86 4.16
CA ASP A 124 -0.76 -15.09 5.61
C ASP A 124 0.41 -14.33 6.25
N THR A 125 1.61 -14.51 5.72
CA THR A 125 2.80 -13.76 6.14
C THR A 125 2.61 -12.26 5.97
N SER A 126 2.04 -11.81 4.85
CA SER A 126 1.73 -10.39 4.62
C SER A 126 0.79 -9.83 5.69
N THR A 127 -0.24 -10.59 6.06
CA THR A 127 -1.21 -10.20 7.09
C THR A 127 -0.54 -10.10 8.47
N GLU A 128 0.31 -11.08 8.81
CA GLU A 128 1.06 -11.10 10.07
C GLU A 128 2.03 -9.91 10.16
N VAL A 129 2.81 -9.64 9.11
CA VAL A 129 3.73 -8.49 9.06
C VAL A 129 2.98 -7.18 9.23
N VAL A 130 1.83 -7.02 8.55
CA VAL A 130 0.98 -5.84 8.71
C VAL A 130 0.51 -5.70 10.15
N MET A 131 -0.01 -6.76 10.77
CA MET A 131 -0.49 -6.74 12.16
C MET A 131 0.61 -6.42 13.17
N ASN A 132 1.82 -6.91 12.96
CA ASN A 132 2.98 -6.63 13.81
C ASN A 132 3.44 -5.16 13.70
N CYS A 133 3.10 -4.47 12.61
CA CYS A 133 3.36 -3.06 12.42
C CYS A 133 2.22 -2.14 12.89
N ILE A 134 1.14 -2.67 13.47
CA ILE A 134 0.03 -1.87 14.01
C ILE A 134 0.30 -1.45 15.44
N ASN A 135 0.21 -0.15 15.70
CA ASN A 135 0.15 0.42 17.04
C ASN A 135 -1.26 0.95 17.37
N ASN A 136 -1.43 1.50 18.58
CA ASN A 136 -2.73 2.01 19.02
C ASN A 136 -3.11 3.39 18.46
N GLU A 137 -2.26 4.01 17.66
CA GLU A 137 -2.47 5.37 17.16
C GLU A 137 -3.24 5.41 15.83
N SER A 138 -3.22 4.33 15.05
CA SER A 138 -3.83 4.27 13.73
C SER A 138 -4.25 2.86 13.35
N ARG A 139 -5.26 2.76 12.49
CA ARG A 139 -5.59 1.50 11.81
C ARG A 139 -4.57 1.11 10.74
N LEU A 140 -3.71 2.05 10.33
CA LEU A 140 -2.67 1.78 9.34
C LEU A 140 -1.40 1.30 10.01
N PRO A 141 -0.64 0.39 9.38
CA PRO A 141 0.67 -0.01 9.88
C PRO A 141 1.63 1.18 9.89
N ILE A 142 2.50 1.20 10.90
CA ILE A 142 3.45 2.31 11.13
C ILE A 142 4.20 2.76 9.87
N PRO A 143 4.78 1.87 9.06
CA PRO A 143 5.52 2.29 7.86
C PRO A 143 4.65 3.08 6.87
N VAL A 144 3.44 2.59 6.59
CA VAL A 144 2.50 3.26 5.67
C VAL A 144 2.05 4.61 6.23
N ARG A 145 1.70 4.65 7.52
CA ARG A 145 1.30 5.89 8.18
C ARG A 145 2.39 6.95 8.16
N LEU A 146 3.62 6.58 8.51
CA LEU A 146 4.74 7.52 8.54
C LEU A 146 5.10 8.04 7.14
N ALA A 147 5.06 7.18 6.12
CA ALA A 147 5.27 7.59 4.74
C ALA A 147 4.20 8.60 4.27
N ASP A 148 2.92 8.36 4.60
CA ASP A 148 1.82 9.26 4.28
C ASP A 148 1.99 10.62 4.97
N LEU A 149 2.29 10.64 6.27
CA LEU A 149 2.54 11.88 7.03
C LEU A 149 3.73 12.67 6.49
N GLU A 150 4.83 12.00 6.15
CA GLU A 150 6.02 12.66 5.60
C GLU A 150 5.74 13.22 4.20
N THR A 151 4.99 12.51 3.37
CA THR A 151 4.57 12.99 2.05
C THR A 151 3.77 14.29 2.16
N HIS A 152 2.82 14.37 3.10
CA HIS A 152 2.03 15.57 3.34
C HIS A 152 2.89 16.73 3.83
N LYS A 153 3.82 16.49 4.75
CA LYS A 153 4.74 17.48 5.27
C LYS A 153 5.64 18.07 4.18
N ILE A 154 6.28 17.22 3.39
CA ILE A 154 7.17 17.65 2.29
C ILE A 154 6.37 18.41 1.23
N ARG A 155 5.18 17.95 0.85
CA ARG A 155 4.31 18.66 -0.09
C ARG A 155 3.96 20.07 0.39
N LYS A 156 3.70 20.24 1.69
CA LYS A 156 3.44 21.57 2.27
C LYS A 156 4.67 22.47 2.16
N GLN A 157 5.84 21.96 2.53
CA GLN A 157 7.10 22.71 2.46
C GLN A 157 7.46 23.15 1.03
N LEU A 158 7.25 22.28 0.04
CA LEU A 158 7.51 22.61 -1.36
C LEU A 158 6.59 23.74 -1.86
N LYS A 159 5.30 23.67 -1.51
CA LYS A 159 4.34 24.72 -1.88
C LYS A 159 4.65 26.07 -1.24
N GLU A 160 5.11 26.08 0.01
CA GLU A 160 5.50 27.33 0.69
C GLU A 160 6.70 27.99 0.01
N ARG A 161 7.67 27.23 -0.49
CA ARG A 161 8.82 27.73 -1.25
C ARG A 161 8.44 28.30 -2.62
N GLU A 162 7.51 27.65 -3.34
CA GLU A 162 7.02 28.14 -4.65
C GLU A 162 6.24 29.47 -4.54
N ILE A 163 5.77 29.86 -3.36
CA ILE A 163 5.07 31.13 -3.12
C ILE A 163 6.06 32.26 -2.75
N GLU A 164 7.23 31.91 -2.26
CA GLU A 164 8.29 32.88 -1.85
C GLU A 164 9.24 33.27 -3.01
N GLU A 165 9.18 32.57 -4.15
CA GLU A 165 9.88 32.89 -5.41
C GLU A 165 8.98 33.69 -6.38
#